data_e31a60a6482133036badd8dd669c5060
#
_entry.id   e31a60a6482133036badd8dd669c5060
#
_cell.length_a   1.000
_cell.length_b   1.000
_cell.length_c   1.000
_cell.angle_alpha   90.00
_cell.angle_beta   90.00
_cell.angle_gamma   90.00
#
_symmetry.space_group_name_H-M   'P 1'
#
loop_
_entity.id
_entity.type
_entity.pdbx_description
1 polymer ?
#
loop_
_entity_poly.entity_id
_entity_poly.type
_entity_poly.pdbx_seq_one_letter_code
_entity_poly.pdbx_strand_id
1 'polypeptide(L)'
;IKSNKKAVNAIERGAESIIFIIPNETISLSRLIENIDTTSISLYFDLQFLSDKYILQFTDLINKENIFFHVDIIGNLAKNGNWFSSLQEDHHKFETIVNQINTLSIDLSLYQNAGANMVQQLAYGMSQANEYLNHFDSTLEKGKKQSIKILFHVSVGTNYFFEIAKLKALRILWNTLALEYGFNTQCHIVVIPTKRNKTLYDYNTNMLRTTTECMSAILGGANTVCNLAY
;
A
#
# COMPACT_ATOMS: atom_id res chain seq x y z
N ILE A 1 18.67 9.55 -8.83
CA ILE A 1 20.04 9.05 -8.66
C ILE A 1 20.33 8.62 -7.22
N LYS A 2 20.07 9.47 -6.18
CA LYS A 2 20.31 9.07 -4.77
C LYS A 2 19.41 7.93 -4.31
N SER A 3 18.13 7.95 -4.67
CA SER A 3 17.15 6.92 -4.27
C SER A 3 17.48 5.55 -4.90
N ASN A 4 17.81 5.52 -6.19
CA ASN A 4 18.25 4.30 -6.87
C ASN A 4 19.50 3.70 -6.19
N LYS A 5 20.55 4.49 -5.94
CA LYS A 5 21.77 4.01 -5.25
C LYS A 5 21.48 3.43 -3.87
N LYS A 6 20.55 4.04 -3.12
CA LYS A 6 20.11 3.51 -1.82
C LYS A 6 19.38 2.17 -1.98
N ALA A 7 18.51 2.05 -3.00
CA ALA A 7 17.78 0.84 -3.29
C ALA A 7 18.73 -0.31 -3.66
N VAL A 8 19.66 -0.09 -4.59
CA VAL A 8 20.67 -1.08 -4.98
C VAL A 8 21.49 -1.52 -3.77
N ASN A 9 21.98 -0.57 -2.95
CA ASN A 9 22.74 -0.91 -1.74
C ASN A 9 21.90 -1.70 -0.71
N ALA A 10 20.61 -1.40 -0.57
CA ALA A 10 19.72 -2.16 0.29
C ALA A 10 19.54 -3.60 -0.20
N ILE A 11 19.37 -3.79 -1.50
CA ILE A 11 19.24 -5.11 -2.14
C ILE A 11 20.52 -5.92 -1.95
N GLU A 12 21.68 -5.33 -2.16
CA GLU A 12 22.99 -5.96 -1.90
C GLU A 12 23.17 -6.41 -0.45
N ARG A 13 22.46 -5.76 0.48
CA ARG A 13 22.43 -6.10 1.91
C ARG A 13 21.30 -7.05 2.29
N GLY A 14 20.56 -7.59 1.32
CA GLY A 14 19.53 -8.60 1.54
C GLY A 14 18.10 -8.07 1.61
N ALA A 15 17.81 -6.83 1.17
CA ALA A 15 16.43 -6.41 1.03
C ALA A 15 15.78 -7.14 -0.15
N GLU A 16 14.63 -7.76 0.10
CA GLU A 16 13.85 -8.51 -0.89
C GLU A 16 12.78 -7.65 -1.56
N SER A 17 12.58 -6.44 -1.06
CA SER A 17 11.60 -5.49 -1.61
C SER A 17 12.02 -4.04 -1.40
N ILE A 18 11.55 -3.16 -2.29
CA ILE A 18 11.81 -1.72 -2.23
C ILE A 18 10.50 -0.95 -2.40
N ILE A 19 10.27 0.04 -1.55
CA ILE A 19 9.18 1.02 -1.68
C ILE A 19 9.78 2.33 -2.20
N PHE A 20 9.35 2.77 -3.38
CA PHE A 20 9.67 4.08 -3.93
C PHE A 20 8.51 5.05 -3.69
N ILE A 21 8.72 6.08 -2.89
CA ILE A 21 7.78 7.20 -2.76
C ILE A 21 8.06 8.18 -3.88
N ILE A 22 7.08 8.41 -4.75
CA ILE A 22 7.19 9.27 -5.92
C ILE A 22 6.37 10.54 -5.68
N PRO A 23 7.03 11.68 -5.39
CA PRO A 23 6.34 12.89 -4.97
C PRO A 23 5.66 13.64 -6.12
N ASN A 24 6.13 13.47 -7.36
CA ASN A 24 5.60 14.17 -8.54
C ASN A 24 5.99 13.48 -9.85
N GLU A 25 5.39 13.92 -10.96
CA GLU A 25 5.55 13.36 -12.31
C GLU A 25 6.93 13.57 -12.94
N THR A 26 7.80 14.40 -12.37
CA THR A 26 9.12 14.69 -12.94
C THR A 26 10.14 13.59 -12.68
N ILE A 27 9.82 12.65 -11.83
CA ILE A 27 10.70 11.53 -11.47
C ILE A 27 10.70 10.49 -12.59
N SER A 28 11.86 10.26 -13.19
CA SER A 28 12.04 9.24 -14.21
C SER A 28 12.11 7.85 -13.60
N LEU A 29 11.19 6.95 -14.01
CA LEU A 29 11.14 5.58 -13.54
C LEU A 29 12.34 4.75 -13.99
N SER A 30 12.74 4.88 -15.25
CA SER A 30 13.91 4.17 -15.78
C SER A 30 15.17 4.40 -14.93
N ARG A 31 15.33 5.62 -14.42
CA ARG A 31 16.45 5.95 -13.51
C ARG A 31 16.26 5.43 -12.08
N LEU A 32 15.02 5.22 -11.63
CA LEU A 32 14.75 4.64 -10.30
C LEU A 32 15.07 3.16 -10.24
N ILE A 33 14.75 2.42 -11.31
CA ILE A 33 14.90 0.97 -11.37
C ILE A 33 16.19 0.52 -12.06
N GLU A 34 17.04 1.45 -12.48
CA GLU A 34 18.32 1.15 -13.11
C GLU A 34 19.16 0.19 -12.25
N ASN A 35 19.66 -0.89 -12.84
CA ASN A 35 20.42 -1.96 -12.17
C ASN A 35 19.65 -2.71 -11.06
N ILE A 36 18.32 -2.68 -11.06
CA ILE A 36 17.48 -3.50 -10.18
C ILE A 36 16.86 -4.63 -11.00
N ASP A 37 17.06 -5.86 -10.56
CA ASP A 37 16.37 -7.00 -11.15
C ASP A 37 14.90 -7.00 -10.76
N THR A 38 14.07 -6.50 -11.67
CA THR A 38 12.62 -6.40 -11.49
C THR A 38 11.89 -7.75 -11.56
N THR A 39 12.58 -8.86 -11.71
CA THR A 39 11.98 -10.21 -11.69
C THR A 39 12.11 -10.89 -10.34
N SER A 40 13.14 -10.57 -9.57
CA SER A 40 13.42 -11.18 -8.26
C SER A 40 13.03 -10.28 -7.09
N ILE A 41 13.03 -8.95 -7.27
CA ILE A 41 12.75 -7.97 -6.22
C ILE A 41 11.31 -7.46 -6.33
N SER A 42 10.57 -7.46 -5.20
CA SER A 42 9.25 -6.83 -5.16
C SER A 42 9.37 -5.31 -5.11
N LEU A 43 8.72 -4.61 -6.05
CA LEU A 43 8.75 -3.16 -6.11
C LEU A 43 7.38 -2.56 -5.84
N TYR A 44 7.36 -1.57 -4.96
CA TYR A 44 6.18 -0.79 -4.61
C TYR A 44 6.40 0.66 -5.02
N PHE A 45 5.48 1.20 -5.81
CA PHE A 45 5.50 2.59 -6.24
C PHE A 45 4.36 3.34 -5.56
N ASP A 46 4.70 4.16 -4.57
CA ASP A 46 3.75 4.99 -3.82
C ASP A 46 3.67 6.37 -4.47
N LEU A 47 2.60 6.60 -5.24
CA LEU A 47 2.40 7.83 -6.00
C LEU A 47 1.67 8.86 -5.14
N GLN A 48 2.32 9.99 -4.85
CA GLN A 48 1.76 11.08 -4.06
C GLN A 48 0.96 12.09 -4.92
N PHE A 49 0.59 11.69 -6.11
CA PHE A 49 -0.15 12.48 -7.10
C PHE A 49 -1.02 11.56 -7.96
N LEU A 50 -1.96 12.13 -8.68
CA LEU A 50 -2.91 11.40 -9.53
C LEU A 50 -2.69 11.78 -11.01
N SER A 51 -2.04 10.89 -11.78
CA SER A 51 -1.77 11.09 -13.20
C SER A 51 -1.83 9.78 -13.98
N ASP A 52 -2.81 9.70 -14.86
CA ASP A 52 -2.97 8.60 -15.81
C ASP A 52 -1.82 8.57 -16.84
N LYS A 53 -1.35 9.75 -17.27
CA LYS A 53 -0.24 9.88 -18.23
C LYS A 53 1.09 9.37 -17.66
N TYR A 54 1.32 9.59 -16.37
CA TYR A 54 2.54 9.10 -15.72
C TYR A 54 2.56 7.58 -15.67
N ILE A 55 1.43 6.94 -15.45
CA ILE A 55 1.29 5.48 -15.40
C ILE A 55 1.69 4.81 -16.72
N LEU A 56 1.51 5.45 -17.86
CA LEU A 56 1.94 4.92 -19.14
C LEU A 56 3.46 4.63 -19.24
N GLN A 57 4.26 5.25 -18.37
CA GLN A 57 5.69 4.95 -18.30
C GLN A 57 5.99 3.57 -17.68
N PHE A 58 5.00 2.91 -17.09
CA PHE A 58 5.14 1.60 -16.44
C PHE A 58 4.71 0.41 -17.30
N THR A 59 4.39 0.61 -18.59
CA THR A 59 3.82 -0.45 -19.46
C THR A 59 4.57 -1.78 -19.38
N ASP A 60 5.90 -1.75 -19.33
CA ASP A 60 6.75 -2.96 -19.25
C ASP A 60 6.76 -3.61 -17.86
N LEU A 61 6.27 -2.91 -16.83
CA LEU A 61 6.27 -3.36 -15.44
C LEU A 61 4.89 -3.78 -14.94
N ILE A 62 3.82 -3.23 -15.53
CA ILE A 62 2.44 -3.35 -15.03
C ILE A 62 2.00 -4.80 -14.84
N ASN A 63 2.39 -5.70 -15.74
CA ASN A 63 1.95 -7.09 -15.73
C ASN A 63 2.82 -8.02 -14.87
N LYS A 64 3.88 -7.53 -14.23
CA LYS A 64 4.72 -8.36 -13.37
C LYS A 64 4.03 -8.61 -12.02
N GLU A 65 4.10 -9.83 -11.53
CA GLU A 65 3.44 -10.24 -10.30
C GLU A 65 3.97 -9.51 -9.05
N ASN A 66 5.27 -9.23 -9.03
CA ASN A 66 5.97 -8.59 -7.92
C ASN A 66 6.03 -7.05 -7.99
N ILE A 67 5.28 -6.44 -8.91
CA ILE A 67 5.17 -4.98 -9.05
C ILE A 67 3.82 -4.50 -8.56
N PHE A 68 3.84 -3.52 -7.67
CA PHE A 68 2.65 -2.96 -7.02
C PHE A 68 2.66 -1.44 -7.10
N PHE A 69 1.48 -0.88 -7.35
CA PHE A 69 1.29 0.56 -7.37
C PHE A 69 0.35 0.95 -6.25
N HIS A 70 0.73 1.95 -5.49
CA HIS A 70 -0.12 2.55 -4.48
C HIS A 70 -0.64 3.90 -4.97
N VAL A 71 -1.94 3.94 -5.24
CA VAL A 71 -2.72 5.16 -5.54
C VAL A 71 -4.02 5.05 -4.77
N ASP A 72 -4.31 6.00 -3.91
CA ASP A 72 -5.46 5.97 -3.02
C ASP A 72 -6.10 7.37 -2.91
N ILE A 73 -7.16 7.61 -3.68
CA ILE A 73 -7.82 8.93 -3.75
C ILE A 73 -8.64 9.24 -2.50
N ILE A 74 -9.29 8.22 -1.90
CA ILE A 74 -10.04 8.39 -0.65
C ILE A 74 -9.08 8.54 0.52
N GLY A 75 -7.99 7.77 0.53
CA GLY A 75 -6.91 7.94 1.50
C GLY A 75 -6.27 9.33 1.43
N ASN A 76 -6.06 9.85 0.22
CA ASN A 76 -5.59 11.22 0.03
C ASN A 76 -6.58 12.25 0.59
N LEU A 77 -7.87 12.09 0.30
CA LEU A 77 -8.93 12.95 0.85
C LEU A 77 -8.94 12.91 2.39
N ALA A 78 -8.88 11.71 2.97
CA ALA A 78 -8.87 11.54 4.43
C ALA A 78 -7.63 12.15 5.09
N LYS A 79 -6.48 12.11 4.42
CA LYS A 79 -5.20 12.64 4.92
C LYS A 79 -5.10 14.15 4.77
N ASN A 80 -5.53 14.70 3.64
CA ASN A 80 -5.28 16.10 3.25
C ASN A 80 -6.52 16.98 3.37
N GLY A 81 -7.72 16.39 3.52
CA GLY A 81 -8.99 17.10 3.55
C GLY A 81 -9.49 17.59 2.19
N ASN A 82 -8.75 17.33 1.11
CA ASN A 82 -9.08 17.76 -0.24
C ASN A 82 -8.82 16.65 -1.26
N TRP A 83 -9.61 16.65 -2.35
CA TRP A 83 -9.32 15.88 -3.54
C TRP A 83 -8.05 16.38 -4.22
N PHE A 84 -7.44 15.61 -5.11
CA PHE A 84 -6.35 16.10 -5.96
C PHE A 84 -6.83 17.23 -6.88
N SER A 85 -8.01 17.06 -7.49
CA SER A 85 -8.69 18.06 -8.34
C SER A 85 -10.14 18.22 -7.90
N SER A 86 -10.97 17.21 -8.15
CA SER A 86 -12.39 17.16 -7.77
C SER A 86 -12.83 15.71 -7.62
N LEU A 87 -13.97 15.48 -6.94
CA LEU A 87 -14.55 14.14 -6.79
C LEU A 87 -14.68 13.41 -8.14
N GLN A 88 -15.26 14.07 -9.13
CA GLN A 88 -15.57 13.45 -10.42
C GLN A 88 -14.30 13.19 -11.24
N GLU A 89 -13.39 14.16 -11.28
CA GLU A 89 -12.15 14.04 -12.03
C GLU A 89 -11.20 13.00 -11.42
N ASP A 90 -11.10 12.97 -10.10
CA ASP A 90 -10.24 12.03 -9.39
C ASP A 90 -10.74 10.59 -9.56
N HIS A 91 -12.07 10.35 -9.47
CA HIS A 91 -12.63 9.02 -9.73
C HIS A 91 -12.44 8.59 -11.17
N HIS A 92 -12.61 9.47 -12.14
CA HIS A 92 -12.39 9.14 -13.56
C HIS A 92 -10.93 8.79 -13.85
N LYS A 93 -9.97 9.58 -13.36
CA LYS A 93 -8.54 9.26 -13.47
C LYS A 93 -8.18 7.98 -12.73
N PHE A 94 -8.72 7.79 -11.54
CA PHE A 94 -8.47 6.61 -10.72
C PHE A 94 -8.96 5.33 -11.42
N GLU A 95 -10.14 5.36 -12.02
CA GLU A 95 -10.67 4.25 -12.82
C GLU A 95 -9.72 3.90 -13.98
N THR A 96 -9.27 4.92 -14.72
CA THR A 96 -8.31 4.74 -15.80
C THR A 96 -7.00 4.12 -15.29
N ILE A 97 -6.48 4.62 -14.18
CA ILE A 97 -5.26 4.12 -13.54
C ILE A 97 -5.42 2.67 -13.11
N VAL A 98 -6.47 2.34 -12.35
CA VAL A 98 -6.71 0.96 -11.86
C VAL A 98 -6.85 -0.02 -13.01
N ASN A 99 -7.51 0.38 -14.09
CA ASN A 99 -7.62 -0.43 -15.31
C ASN A 99 -6.26 -0.70 -15.96
N GLN A 100 -5.35 0.26 -15.91
CA GLN A 100 -4.01 0.13 -16.49
C GLN A 100 -3.08 -0.69 -15.60
N ILE A 101 -2.94 -0.32 -14.32
CA ILE A 101 -1.96 -0.95 -13.40
C ILE A 101 -2.44 -2.26 -12.79
N ASN A 102 -3.72 -2.60 -12.98
CA ASN A 102 -4.32 -3.81 -12.42
C ASN A 102 -4.12 -3.96 -10.89
N THR A 103 -4.11 -2.85 -10.17
CA THR A 103 -3.93 -2.80 -8.71
C THR A 103 -4.93 -1.84 -8.09
N LEU A 104 -5.65 -2.29 -7.07
CA LEU A 104 -6.47 -1.47 -6.18
C LEU A 104 -5.78 -1.41 -4.82
N SER A 105 -5.45 -0.22 -4.35
CA SER A 105 -4.73 -0.02 -3.10
C SER A 105 -5.52 0.81 -2.10
N ILE A 106 -5.39 0.45 -0.81
CA ILE A 106 -6.11 1.05 0.30
C ILE A 106 -5.14 1.26 1.46
N ASP A 107 -5.02 2.50 1.93
CA ASP A 107 -4.13 2.87 3.02
C ASP A 107 -4.82 2.94 4.38
N LEU A 108 -4.71 1.85 5.17
CA LEU A 108 -5.15 1.83 6.56
C LEU A 108 -4.13 2.47 7.50
N SER A 109 -2.88 2.66 7.06
CA SER A 109 -1.82 3.19 7.91
C SER A 109 -2.10 4.62 8.36
N LEU A 110 -2.80 5.38 7.53
CA LEU A 110 -3.23 6.75 7.84
C LEU A 110 -4.12 6.81 9.09
N TYR A 111 -5.06 5.87 9.23
CA TYR A 111 -6.00 5.84 10.36
C TYR A 111 -5.28 5.54 11.68
N GLN A 112 -4.36 4.56 11.69
CA GLN A 112 -3.55 4.27 12.86
C GLN A 112 -2.66 5.45 13.26
N ASN A 113 -2.00 6.06 12.30
CA ASN A 113 -1.13 7.22 12.56
C ASN A 113 -1.93 8.45 13.02
N ALA A 114 -3.21 8.56 12.64
CA ALA A 114 -4.14 9.59 13.12
C ALA A 114 -4.76 9.28 14.49
N GLY A 115 -4.59 8.07 15.04
CA GLY A 115 -5.05 7.75 16.39
C GLY A 115 -6.19 6.76 16.50
N ALA A 116 -6.69 6.23 15.40
CA ALA A 116 -7.75 5.22 15.41
C ALA A 116 -7.32 3.95 16.18
N ASN A 117 -8.22 3.39 16.95
CA ASN A 117 -8.02 2.07 17.53
C ASN A 117 -8.18 0.97 16.45
N MET A 118 -7.84 -0.27 16.77
CA MET A 118 -7.79 -1.38 15.81
C MET A 118 -9.13 -1.64 15.12
N VAL A 119 -10.22 -1.55 15.86
CA VAL A 119 -11.57 -1.74 15.31
C VAL A 119 -11.91 -0.61 14.34
N GLN A 120 -11.60 0.64 14.71
CA GLN A 120 -11.79 1.80 13.85
C GLN A 120 -10.94 1.72 12.58
N GLN A 121 -9.68 1.27 12.68
CA GLN A 121 -8.81 1.08 11.52
C GLN A 121 -9.43 0.11 10.52
N LEU A 122 -9.90 -1.05 11.00
CA LEU A 122 -10.56 -2.04 10.15
C LEU A 122 -11.88 -1.51 9.59
N ALA A 123 -12.69 -0.85 10.40
CA ALA A 123 -13.98 -0.30 9.98
C ALA A 123 -13.80 0.75 8.87
N TYR A 124 -12.90 1.72 9.08
CA TYR A 124 -12.65 2.76 8.08
C TYR A 124 -12.01 2.19 6.81
N GLY A 125 -11.04 1.27 6.94
CA GLY A 125 -10.45 0.61 5.79
C GLY A 125 -11.45 -0.21 4.98
N MET A 126 -12.36 -0.94 5.64
CA MET A 126 -13.40 -1.69 4.94
C MET A 126 -14.47 -0.77 4.32
N SER A 127 -14.83 0.34 4.99
CA SER A 127 -15.73 1.33 4.40
C SER A 127 -15.12 1.96 3.15
N GLN A 128 -13.85 2.33 3.20
CA GLN A 128 -13.12 2.86 2.04
C GLN A 128 -13.03 1.82 0.91
N ALA A 129 -12.75 0.56 1.25
CA ALA A 129 -12.76 -0.54 0.30
C ALA A 129 -14.13 -0.69 -0.37
N ASN A 130 -15.20 -0.65 0.42
CA ASN A 130 -16.57 -0.77 -0.06
C ASN A 130 -16.93 0.35 -1.05
N GLU A 131 -16.51 1.59 -0.80
CA GLU A 131 -16.71 2.70 -1.75
C GLU A 131 -16.03 2.45 -3.09
N TYR A 132 -14.79 1.94 -3.07
CA TYR A 132 -14.11 1.56 -4.30
C TYR A 132 -14.81 0.41 -5.03
N LEU A 133 -15.23 -0.63 -4.31
CA LEU A 133 -15.93 -1.76 -4.92
C LEU A 133 -17.28 -1.35 -5.50
N ASN A 134 -18.05 -0.48 -4.82
CA ASN A 134 -19.28 0.11 -5.36
C ASN A 134 -19.03 0.88 -6.66
N HIS A 135 -17.98 1.71 -6.69
CA HIS A 135 -17.63 2.47 -7.90
C HIS A 135 -17.31 1.53 -9.07
N PHE A 136 -16.55 0.48 -8.81
CA PHE A 136 -16.11 -0.47 -9.84
C PHE A 136 -17.15 -1.55 -10.17
N ASP A 137 -18.21 -1.70 -9.39
CA ASP A 137 -19.18 -2.78 -9.60
C ASP A 137 -19.89 -2.71 -10.95
N SER A 138 -20.23 -1.50 -11.39
CA SER A 138 -20.88 -1.24 -12.68
C SER A 138 -19.91 -1.00 -13.83
N THR A 139 -18.64 -0.70 -13.58
CA THR A 139 -17.68 -0.25 -14.59
C THR A 139 -16.71 -1.35 -15.03
N LEU A 140 -16.49 -2.38 -14.19
CA LEU A 140 -15.56 -3.48 -14.47
C LEU A 140 -16.27 -4.79 -14.78
N GLU A 141 -15.79 -5.48 -15.79
CA GLU A 141 -16.21 -6.83 -16.11
C GLU A 141 -15.73 -7.83 -15.05
N LYS A 142 -16.49 -8.94 -14.88
CA LYS A 142 -16.20 -9.97 -13.87
C LYS A 142 -14.78 -10.53 -13.97
N GLY A 143 -14.30 -10.79 -15.18
CA GLY A 143 -12.93 -11.30 -15.38
C GLY A 143 -11.86 -10.30 -14.92
N LYS A 144 -12.10 -9.02 -15.15
CA LYS A 144 -11.20 -7.94 -14.72
C LYS A 144 -11.19 -7.81 -13.20
N LYS A 145 -12.36 -7.84 -12.53
CA LYS A 145 -12.49 -7.79 -11.07
C LYS A 145 -11.65 -8.88 -10.38
N GLN A 146 -11.64 -10.10 -10.93
CA GLN A 146 -10.86 -11.23 -10.41
C GLN A 146 -9.35 -11.07 -10.64
N SER A 147 -8.92 -10.36 -11.65
CA SER A 147 -7.50 -10.17 -11.98
C SER A 147 -6.85 -9.01 -11.23
N ILE A 148 -7.63 -8.09 -10.65
CA ILE A 148 -7.09 -6.94 -9.91
C ILE A 148 -6.36 -7.41 -8.66
N LYS A 149 -5.11 -6.96 -8.50
CA LYS A 149 -4.32 -7.13 -7.29
C LYS A 149 -4.83 -6.19 -6.22
N ILE A 150 -5.08 -6.71 -5.03
CA ILE A 150 -5.57 -5.92 -3.90
C ILE A 150 -4.42 -5.67 -2.94
N LEU A 151 -4.11 -4.41 -2.70
CA LEU A 151 -2.99 -3.97 -1.88
C LEU A 151 -3.48 -3.19 -0.66
N PHE A 152 -3.20 -3.67 0.54
CA PHE A 152 -3.42 -2.93 1.77
C PHE A 152 -2.10 -2.44 2.36
N HIS A 153 -2.02 -1.14 2.63
CA HIS A 153 -0.99 -0.55 3.46
C HIS A 153 -1.49 -0.49 4.90
N VAL A 154 -0.78 -1.09 5.83
CA VAL A 154 -1.20 -1.19 7.23
C VAL A 154 -0.07 -0.75 8.13
N SER A 155 -0.36 0.04 9.17
CA SER A 155 0.59 0.27 10.25
C SER A 155 0.32 -0.67 11.42
N VAL A 156 1.39 -1.06 12.12
CA VAL A 156 1.34 -1.87 13.35
C VAL A 156 2.00 -1.13 14.49
N GLY A 157 1.43 -1.27 15.67
CA GLY A 157 1.94 -0.71 16.91
C GLY A 157 2.48 -1.77 17.85
N THR A 158 2.67 -1.40 19.12
CA THR A 158 3.31 -2.25 20.13
C THR A 158 2.39 -3.29 20.77
N ASN A 159 1.09 -3.29 20.45
CA ASN A 159 0.15 -4.26 21.03
C ASN A 159 0.20 -5.60 20.27
N TYR A 160 1.26 -6.35 20.55
CA TYR A 160 1.73 -7.51 19.82
C TYR A 160 0.62 -8.48 19.34
N PHE A 161 -0.17 -9.02 20.26
CA PHE A 161 -1.19 -10.03 19.94
C PHE A 161 -2.38 -9.43 19.18
N PHE A 162 -2.75 -8.21 19.51
CA PHE A 162 -3.84 -7.54 18.82
C PHE A 162 -3.45 -7.11 17.41
N GLU A 163 -2.19 -6.78 17.17
CA GLU A 163 -1.72 -6.50 15.80
C GLU A 163 -1.73 -7.77 14.94
N ILE A 164 -1.35 -8.92 15.49
CA ILE A 164 -1.51 -10.22 14.81
C ILE A 164 -2.99 -10.47 14.48
N ALA A 165 -3.87 -10.27 15.47
CA ALA A 165 -5.32 -10.45 15.27
C ALA A 165 -5.89 -9.49 14.23
N LYS A 166 -5.46 -8.23 14.22
CA LYS A 166 -5.88 -7.21 13.25
C LYS A 166 -5.57 -7.64 11.81
N LEU A 167 -4.36 -8.09 11.53
CA LEU A 167 -3.96 -8.50 10.19
C LEU A 167 -4.74 -9.74 9.71
N LYS A 168 -4.98 -10.70 10.60
CA LYS A 168 -5.82 -11.86 10.30
C LYS A 168 -7.27 -11.48 10.06
N ALA A 169 -7.82 -10.59 10.91
CA ALA A 169 -9.17 -10.08 10.77
C ALA A 169 -9.36 -9.30 9.45
N LEU A 170 -8.36 -8.49 9.05
CA LEU A 170 -8.37 -7.78 7.78
C LEU A 170 -8.56 -8.73 6.59
N ARG A 171 -7.86 -9.85 6.56
CA ARG A 171 -8.00 -10.84 5.48
C ARG A 171 -9.38 -11.48 5.45
N ILE A 172 -9.95 -11.78 6.62
CA ILE A 172 -11.30 -12.36 6.72
C ILE A 172 -12.36 -11.35 6.25
N LEU A 173 -12.28 -10.12 6.72
CA LEU A 173 -13.20 -9.05 6.36
C LEU A 173 -13.11 -8.73 4.86
N TRP A 174 -11.89 -8.64 4.32
CA TRP A 174 -11.68 -8.45 2.90
C TRP A 174 -12.27 -9.60 2.07
N ASN A 175 -11.99 -10.83 2.45
CA ASN A 175 -12.52 -12.00 1.73
C ASN A 175 -14.06 -11.95 1.66
N THR A 176 -14.72 -11.65 2.78
CA THR A 176 -16.18 -11.54 2.83
C THR A 176 -16.70 -10.44 1.92
N LEU A 177 -16.10 -9.25 2.00
CA LEU A 177 -16.51 -8.10 1.19
C LEU A 177 -16.26 -8.34 -0.31
N ALA A 178 -15.08 -8.87 -0.66
CA ALA A 178 -14.69 -9.13 -2.05
C ALA A 178 -15.59 -10.16 -2.74
N LEU A 179 -16.05 -11.18 -1.99
CA LEU A 179 -16.99 -12.19 -2.51
C LEU A 179 -18.30 -11.57 -2.97
N GLU A 180 -18.86 -10.62 -2.22
CA GLU A 180 -20.13 -9.95 -2.56
C GLU A 180 -20.05 -9.19 -3.89
N TYR A 181 -18.90 -8.59 -4.18
CA TYR A 181 -18.68 -7.81 -5.42
C TYR A 181 -18.02 -8.63 -6.55
N GLY A 182 -17.66 -9.88 -6.30
CA GLY A 182 -16.98 -10.73 -7.28
C GLY A 182 -15.53 -10.32 -7.59
N PHE A 183 -14.86 -9.66 -6.63
CA PHE A 183 -13.44 -9.31 -6.73
C PHE A 183 -12.52 -10.43 -6.28
N ASN A 184 -11.21 -10.25 -6.52
CA ASN A 184 -10.19 -11.13 -6.00
C ASN A 184 -10.21 -11.14 -4.46
N THR A 185 -10.43 -12.31 -3.88
CA THR A 185 -10.52 -12.49 -2.42
C THR A 185 -9.16 -12.50 -1.73
N GLN A 186 -8.08 -12.66 -2.49
CA GLN A 186 -6.72 -12.56 -1.96
C GLN A 186 -6.29 -11.11 -1.90
N CYS A 187 -5.62 -10.74 -0.82
CA CYS A 187 -5.04 -9.41 -0.69
C CYS A 187 -3.57 -9.49 -0.29
N HIS A 188 -2.81 -8.54 -0.78
CA HIS A 188 -1.41 -8.33 -0.44
C HIS A 188 -1.32 -7.26 0.65
N ILE A 189 -0.68 -7.57 1.77
CA ILE A 189 -0.58 -6.68 2.92
C ILE A 189 0.87 -6.22 3.08
N VAL A 190 1.10 -4.93 2.94
CA VAL A 190 2.36 -4.25 3.24
C VAL A 190 2.25 -3.59 4.61
N VAL A 191 3.15 -3.94 5.51
CA VAL A 191 3.15 -3.40 6.88
C VAL A 191 4.33 -2.46 7.10
N ILE A 192 4.04 -1.31 7.69
CA ILE A 192 5.03 -0.34 8.15
C ILE A 192 4.74 -0.05 9.63
N PRO A 193 5.74 -0.14 10.53
CA PRO A 193 5.56 0.25 11.92
C PRO A 193 5.01 1.66 12.09
N THR A 194 4.12 1.87 13.07
CA THR A 194 3.55 3.19 13.32
C THR A 194 4.62 4.20 13.76
N LYS A 195 4.46 5.45 13.35
CA LYS A 195 5.30 6.56 13.82
C LYS A 195 4.85 7.13 15.16
N ARG A 196 3.60 6.86 15.57
CA ARG A 196 2.98 7.45 16.78
C ARG A 196 3.68 7.09 18.09
N ASN A 197 4.27 5.90 18.18
CA ASN A 197 4.91 5.41 19.39
C ASN A 197 6.42 5.57 19.38
N LYS A 198 6.99 6.23 18.37
CA LYS A 198 8.44 6.45 18.29
C LYS A 198 8.82 7.68 19.12
N THR A 199 9.96 7.60 19.78
CA THR A 199 10.56 8.68 20.57
C THR A 199 11.82 9.22 19.89
N LEU A 200 12.06 10.52 20.00
CA LEU A 200 13.30 11.16 19.53
C LEU A 200 14.44 11.06 20.55
N TYR A 201 14.11 10.75 21.82
CA TYR A 201 15.06 10.84 22.93
C TYR A 201 15.78 9.53 23.23
N ASP A 202 15.24 8.39 22.76
CA ASP A 202 15.82 7.06 23.04
C ASP A 202 15.60 6.12 21.85
N TYR A 203 16.66 5.96 21.05
CA TYR A 203 16.64 5.07 19.89
C TYR A 203 16.58 3.58 20.30
N ASN A 204 17.09 3.21 21.47
CA ASN A 204 17.02 1.82 21.94
C ASN A 204 15.56 1.40 22.20
N THR A 205 14.77 2.30 22.77
CA THR A 205 13.32 2.09 22.91
C THR A 205 12.63 1.92 21.55
N ASN A 206 13.01 2.70 20.55
CA ASN A 206 12.47 2.55 19.19
C ASN A 206 12.88 1.22 18.58
N MET A 207 14.09 0.77 18.76
CA MET A 207 14.58 -0.53 18.30
C MET A 207 13.76 -1.68 18.87
N LEU A 208 13.52 -1.69 20.20
CA LEU A 208 12.67 -2.70 20.84
C LEU A 208 11.24 -2.69 20.31
N ARG A 209 10.63 -1.50 20.16
CA ARG A 209 9.28 -1.34 19.60
C ARG A 209 9.22 -1.86 18.18
N THR A 210 10.14 -1.44 17.32
CA THR A 210 10.18 -1.85 15.91
C THR A 210 10.38 -3.36 15.78
N THR A 211 11.17 -3.99 16.65
CA THR A 211 11.36 -5.44 16.66
C THR A 211 10.06 -6.19 16.95
N THR A 212 9.33 -5.79 17.99
CA THR A 212 8.05 -6.43 18.33
C THR A 212 6.96 -6.18 17.29
N GLU A 213 6.94 -5.00 16.70
CA GLU A 213 6.05 -4.63 15.59
C GLU A 213 6.34 -5.48 14.34
N CYS A 214 7.61 -5.64 13.97
CA CYS A 214 8.01 -6.51 12.87
C CYS A 214 7.58 -7.96 13.09
N MET A 215 7.84 -8.50 14.30
CA MET A 215 7.42 -9.86 14.64
C MET A 215 5.90 -10.04 14.57
N SER A 216 5.12 -9.08 15.09
CA SER A 216 3.66 -9.13 15.01
C SER A 216 3.15 -9.09 13.57
N ALA A 217 3.78 -8.31 12.72
CA ALA A 217 3.45 -8.23 11.30
C ALA A 217 3.68 -9.57 10.58
N ILE A 218 4.83 -10.19 10.80
CA ILE A 218 5.18 -11.50 10.21
C ILE A 218 4.20 -12.58 10.67
N LEU A 219 3.96 -12.69 11.98
CA LEU A 219 3.03 -13.68 12.54
C LEU A 219 1.56 -13.40 12.20
N GLY A 220 1.22 -12.15 11.93
CA GLY A 220 -0.08 -11.73 11.43
C GLY A 220 -0.31 -12.07 9.95
N GLY A 221 0.74 -12.48 9.24
CA GLY A 221 0.68 -12.87 7.83
C GLY A 221 0.82 -11.70 6.86
N ALA A 222 1.62 -10.68 7.21
CA ALA A 222 2.01 -9.66 6.25
C ALA A 222 2.82 -10.28 5.09
N ASN A 223 2.59 -9.79 3.88
CA ASN A 223 3.36 -10.21 2.70
C ASN A 223 4.70 -9.47 2.64
N THR A 224 4.71 -8.22 3.06
CA THR A 224 5.92 -7.39 3.09
C THR A 224 5.94 -6.57 4.38
N VAL A 225 7.11 -6.49 4.99
CA VAL A 225 7.36 -5.65 6.17
C VAL A 225 8.47 -4.67 5.86
N CYS A 226 8.17 -3.37 5.99
CA CYS A 226 9.14 -2.30 5.79
C CYS A 226 9.42 -1.63 7.14
N ASN A 227 10.49 -2.03 7.80
CA ASN A 227 10.89 -1.42 9.07
C ASN A 227 11.33 0.04 8.89
N LEU A 228 10.98 0.86 9.89
CA LEU A 228 11.48 2.23 9.98
C LEU A 228 12.88 2.25 10.59
N ALA A 229 13.67 3.22 10.19
CA ALA A 229 14.90 3.54 10.90
C ALA A 229 14.59 4.02 12.34
N TYR A 230 15.45 3.71 13.27
CA TYR A 230 15.35 4.06 14.70
C TYR A 230 16.57 4.84 15.18
#